data_2a8cd8562602632f123b2bec9a123862
#
_entry.id   2a8cd8562602632f123b2bec9a123862
#
_cell.length_a   1.000
_cell.length_b   1.000
_cell.length_c   1.000
_cell.angle_alpha   90.00
_cell.angle_beta   90.00
_cell.angle_gamma   90.00
#
_symmetry.space_group_name_H-M   'P 1'
#
loop_
_entity.id
_entity.type
_entity.pdbx_description
1 polymer ?
#
loop_
_entity_poly.entity_id
_entity_poly.type
_entity_poly.pdbx_seq_one_letter_code
_entity_poly.pdbx_strand_id
1 'polypeptide(L)'
;MSIIKNFIILILVGLFAVSVNSQEVKKVGKFKDWETIIITEQTGKVCFAQSVPVLQAPKSNPREARMFVSFRPAEKINDEISVTGGYEFNNQNSIIATSGKSKYKFDIAQEGFAWIADNKLENKMIKTMKKGSRIMITGHNQKGSQTIDHYSLLGFTKAYNAAKTSCS
;
A
#
# COMPACT_ATOMS: atom_id res chain seq x y z
N MET A 1 -16.24 -23.47 72.62
CA MET A 1 -17.28 -23.56 71.60
C MET A 1 -17.07 -22.40 70.62
N SER A 2 -16.32 -22.68 69.50
CA SER A 2 -15.88 -21.66 68.56
C SER A 2 -16.62 -21.86 67.22
N ILE A 3 -17.37 -20.88 66.80
CA ILE A 3 -18.15 -20.89 65.57
C ILE A 3 -17.26 -20.34 64.44
N ILE A 4 -16.79 -21.23 63.56
CA ILE A 4 -16.06 -20.85 62.38
C ILE A 4 -17.05 -20.39 61.31
N LYS A 5 -17.06 -19.09 60.99
CA LYS A 5 -17.81 -18.53 59.86
C LYS A 5 -17.03 -18.78 58.56
N ASN A 6 -17.54 -19.68 57.74
CA ASN A 6 -17.05 -19.87 56.38
C ASN A 6 -17.47 -18.67 55.52
N PHE A 7 -16.49 -17.89 55.06
CA PHE A 7 -16.65 -16.80 54.10
C PHE A 7 -16.39 -17.37 52.69
N ILE A 8 -17.46 -17.67 51.98
CA ILE A 8 -17.36 -18.08 50.57
C ILE A 8 -17.16 -16.82 49.76
N ILE A 9 -15.92 -16.60 49.28
CA ILE A 9 -15.61 -15.54 48.29
C ILE A 9 -15.99 -16.07 46.92
N LEU A 10 -17.09 -15.55 46.37
CA LEU A 10 -17.51 -15.81 45.00
C LEU A 10 -16.65 -14.94 44.07
N ILE A 11 -15.61 -15.55 43.45
CA ILE A 11 -14.79 -14.88 42.41
C ILE A 11 -15.62 -14.85 41.13
N LEU A 12 -16.18 -13.68 40.84
CA LEU A 12 -16.85 -13.41 39.55
C LEU A 12 -15.76 -13.18 38.51
N VAL A 13 -15.39 -14.26 37.78
CA VAL A 13 -14.50 -14.16 36.61
C VAL A 13 -15.30 -13.54 35.49
N GLY A 14 -15.18 -12.22 35.31
CA GLY A 14 -15.71 -11.51 34.16
C GLY A 14 -14.97 -11.96 32.90
N LEU A 15 -15.64 -12.73 32.07
CA LEU A 15 -15.19 -13.02 30.69
C LEU A 15 -15.24 -11.73 29.86
N PHE A 16 -14.13 -11.02 29.79
CA PHE A 16 -13.96 -9.98 28.77
C PHE A 16 -13.84 -10.67 27.41
N ALA A 17 -14.91 -10.67 26.64
CA ALA A 17 -14.87 -11.04 25.24
C ALA A 17 -14.01 -10.01 24.49
N VAL A 18 -12.76 -10.36 24.20
CA VAL A 18 -11.90 -9.56 23.32
C VAL A 18 -12.43 -9.80 21.90
N SER A 19 -13.09 -8.78 21.34
CA SER A 19 -13.48 -8.82 19.92
C SER A 19 -12.22 -8.82 19.08
N VAL A 20 -11.86 -9.99 18.56
CA VAL A 20 -10.80 -10.11 17.55
C VAL A 20 -11.33 -9.46 16.29
N ASN A 21 -10.77 -8.29 15.98
CA ASN A 21 -11.08 -7.53 14.79
C ASN A 21 -10.44 -8.27 13.59
N SER A 22 -11.20 -9.12 12.90
CA SER A 22 -10.70 -9.83 11.72
C SER A 22 -10.83 -8.92 10.50
N GLN A 23 -9.69 -8.46 10.01
CA GLN A 23 -9.56 -7.82 8.72
C GLN A 23 -9.71 -8.88 7.63
N GLU A 24 -10.71 -8.75 6.75
CA GLU A 24 -10.89 -9.67 5.62
C GLU A 24 -10.11 -9.17 4.41
N VAL A 25 -9.16 -9.96 3.94
CA VAL A 25 -8.36 -9.70 2.74
C VAL A 25 -8.81 -10.59 1.61
N LYS A 26 -9.29 -10.01 0.51
CA LYS A 26 -9.77 -10.72 -0.68
C LYS A 26 -8.95 -10.34 -1.91
N LYS A 27 -8.32 -11.33 -2.55
CA LYS A 27 -7.72 -11.16 -3.87
C LYS A 27 -8.80 -11.27 -4.95
N VAL A 28 -9.03 -10.18 -5.69
CA VAL A 28 -10.02 -10.12 -6.77
C VAL A 28 -9.50 -10.79 -8.03
N GLY A 29 -8.23 -10.58 -8.38
CA GLY A 29 -7.59 -11.19 -9.53
C GLY A 29 -6.14 -10.77 -9.75
N LYS A 30 -5.47 -11.56 -10.59
CA LYS A 30 -4.12 -11.26 -11.08
C LYS A 30 -4.19 -10.97 -12.58
N PHE A 31 -3.65 -9.85 -13.00
CA PHE A 31 -3.66 -9.32 -14.36
C PHE A 31 -2.22 -9.12 -14.83
N LYS A 32 -1.58 -10.16 -15.32
CA LYS A 32 -0.15 -10.17 -15.68
C LYS A 32 0.72 -9.81 -14.46
N ASP A 33 1.39 -8.64 -14.48
CA ASP A 33 2.31 -8.17 -13.44
C ASP A 33 1.62 -7.35 -12.34
N TRP A 34 0.30 -7.21 -12.41
CA TRP A 34 -0.54 -6.50 -11.44
C TRP A 34 -1.58 -7.41 -10.83
N GLU A 35 -1.98 -7.13 -9.60
CA GLU A 35 -3.09 -7.80 -8.94
C GLU A 35 -3.99 -6.79 -8.22
N THR A 36 -5.25 -7.19 -8.02
CA THR A 36 -6.24 -6.38 -7.29
C THR A 36 -6.60 -7.07 -5.99
N ILE A 37 -6.55 -6.31 -4.91
CA ILE A 37 -6.86 -6.74 -3.55
C ILE A 37 -7.92 -5.82 -2.95
N ILE A 38 -8.83 -6.40 -2.18
CA ILE A 38 -9.79 -5.70 -1.33
C ILE A 38 -9.47 -6.06 0.11
N ILE A 39 -9.42 -5.05 0.97
CA ILE A 39 -9.39 -5.20 2.41
C ILE A 39 -10.70 -4.66 2.94
N THR A 40 -11.44 -5.46 3.71
CA THR A 40 -12.64 -5.02 4.41
C THR A 40 -12.29 -4.78 5.85
N GLU A 41 -12.48 -3.56 6.30
CA GLU A 41 -12.23 -3.08 7.67
C GLU A 41 -13.55 -2.59 8.27
N GLN A 42 -13.58 -2.34 9.58
CA GLN A 42 -14.77 -1.75 10.24
C GLN A 42 -15.12 -0.37 9.69
N THR A 43 -14.12 0.40 9.28
CA THR A 43 -14.25 1.75 8.73
C THR A 43 -14.68 1.77 7.27
N GLY A 44 -14.65 0.61 6.57
CA GLY A 44 -15.02 0.50 5.17
C GLY A 44 -14.09 -0.37 4.35
N LYS A 45 -14.23 -0.28 3.03
CA LYS A 45 -13.39 -1.03 2.09
C LYS A 45 -12.18 -0.20 1.66
N VAL A 46 -11.05 -0.89 1.52
CA VAL A 46 -9.85 -0.41 0.84
C VAL A 46 -9.61 -1.32 -0.36
N CYS A 47 -9.65 -0.77 -1.57
CA CYS A 47 -9.41 -1.53 -2.80
C CYS A 47 -8.17 -0.97 -3.48
N PHE A 48 -7.26 -1.82 -3.88
CA PHE A 48 -6.06 -1.35 -4.57
C PHE A 48 -5.56 -2.32 -5.64
N ALA A 49 -4.97 -1.74 -6.68
CA ALA A 49 -4.12 -2.44 -7.62
C ALA A 49 -2.68 -2.35 -7.13
N GLN A 50 -1.95 -3.46 -7.10
CA GLN A 50 -0.54 -3.49 -6.71
C GLN A 50 0.33 -4.26 -7.69
N SER A 51 1.63 -3.92 -7.70
CA SER A 51 2.67 -4.64 -8.42
C SER A 51 3.98 -4.66 -7.63
N VAL A 52 4.79 -5.67 -7.90
CA VAL A 52 6.17 -5.75 -7.44
C VAL A 52 7.11 -5.42 -8.61
N PRO A 53 8.31 -4.89 -8.36
CA PRO A 53 9.25 -4.59 -9.44
C PRO A 53 9.71 -5.86 -10.15
N VAL A 54 9.81 -5.80 -11.47
CA VAL A 54 10.38 -6.87 -12.32
C VAL A 54 11.90 -6.84 -12.33
N LEU A 55 12.50 -5.73 -11.93
CA LEU A 55 13.94 -5.54 -11.78
C LEU A 55 14.21 -4.52 -10.67
N GLN A 56 15.15 -4.85 -9.80
CA GLN A 56 15.63 -3.97 -8.73
C GLN A 56 17.12 -3.70 -8.86
N ALA A 57 17.54 -2.49 -8.58
CA ALA A 57 18.95 -2.12 -8.43
C ALA A 57 19.17 -1.47 -7.06
N PRO A 58 20.25 -1.83 -6.31
CA PRO A 58 21.19 -2.89 -6.64
C PRO A 58 20.59 -4.30 -6.50
N LYS A 59 20.98 -5.22 -7.41
CA LYS A 59 20.51 -6.62 -7.40
C LYS A 59 20.97 -7.43 -6.18
N SER A 60 22.10 -7.05 -5.60
CA SER A 60 22.69 -7.72 -4.43
C SER A 60 21.88 -7.56 -3.14
N ASN A 61 20.87 -6.69 -3.14
CA ASN A 61 20.04 -6.43 -1.97
C ASN A 61 18.56 -6.40 -2.39
N PRO A 62 17.89 -7.55 -2.58
CA PRO A 62 16.48 -7.61 -2.91
C PRO A 62 15.64 -6.99 -1.78
N ARG A 63 14.59 -6.28 -2.14
CA ARG A 63 13.76 -5.48 -1.22
C ARG A 63 12.27 -5.74 -1.46
N GLU A 64 11.46 -5.57 -0.42
CA GLU A 64 10.00 -5.66 -0.48
C GLU A 64 9.38 -4.37 -1.08
N ALA A 65 9.90 -3.96 -2.25
CA ALA A 65 9.37 -2.79 -2.95
C ALA A 65 8.02 -3.10 -3.61
N ARG A 66 7.10 -2.14 -3.57
CA ARG A 66 5.77 -2.26 -4.17
C ARG A 66 5.27 -0.91 -4.67
N MET A 67 4.39 -0.95 -5.66
CA MET A 67 3.63 0.19 -6.15
C MET A 67 2.14 -0.12 -6.02
N PHE A 68 1.36 0.88 -5.60
CA PHE A 68 -0.08 0.78 -5.38
C PHE A 68 -0.83 1.89 -6.07
N VAL A 69 -2.07 1.61 -6.47
CA VAL A 69 -3.10 2.62 -6.74
C VAL A 69 -4.33 2.25 -5.94
N SER A 70 -4.71 3.11 -5.01
CA SER A 70 -5.67 2.81 -3.94
C SER A 70 -6.95 3.64 -4.05
N PHE A 71 -8.04 3.04 -3.57
CA PHE A 71 -9.37 3.63 -3.44
C PHE A 71 -9.86 3.37 -2.01
N ARG A 72 -10.20 4.42 -1.27
CA ARG A 72 -10.75 4.37 0.08
C ARG A 72 -12.00 5.26 0.16
N PRO A 73 -13.19 4.75 -0.22
CA PRO A 73 -14.42 5.57 -0.30
C PRO A 73 -14.80 6.23 1.02
N ALA A 74 -14.62 5.54 2.15
CA ALA A 74 -14.91 6.09 3.48
C ALA A 74 -14.09 7.36 3.81
N GLU A 75 -12.88 7.46 3.28
CA GLU A 75 -11.98 8.60 3.42
C GLU A 75 -12.09 9.59 2.24
N LYS A 76 -12.96 9.32 1.26
CA LYS A 76 -13.09 10.08 0.00
C LYS A 76 -11.79 10.11 -0.82
N ILE A 77 -10.96 9.08 -0.69
CA ILE A 77 -9.70 8.93 -1.42
C ILE A 77 -9.95 8.09 -2.67
N ASN A 78 -9.56 8.64 -3.81
CA ASN A 78 -9.63 7.99 -5.11
C ASN A 78 -8.33 8.21 -5.86
N ASP A 79 -7.88 7.17 -6.58
CA ASP A 79 -6.73 7.27 -7.48
C ASP A 79 -5.39 7.58 -6.76
N GLU A 80 -5.28 7.32 -5.45
CA GLU A 80 -4.05 7.57 -4.69
C GLU A 80 -2.93 6.64 -5.13
N ILE A 81 -1.80 7.22 -5.52
CA ILE A 81 -0.59 6.47 -5.88
C ILE A 81 0.39 6.47 -4.72
N SER A 82 0.80 5.28 -4.30
CA SER A 82 1.85 5.11 -3.30
C SER A 82 2.90 4.10 -3.74
N VAL A 83 4.11 4.27 -3.21
CA VAL A 83 5.22 3.36 -3.43
C VAL A 83 5.95 3.09 -2.11
N THR A 84 6.48 1.88 -1.96
CA THR A 84 7.48 1.56 -0.94
C THR A 84 8.72 0.99 -1.59
N GLY A 85 9.88 1.34 -1.05
CA GLY A 85 11.16 0.78 -1.49
C GLY A 85 11.59 -0.44 -0.67
N GLY A 86 10.79 -0.83 0.37
CA GLY A 86 11.17 -1.82 1.38
C GLY A 86 12.17 -1.24 2.39
N TYR A 87 12.20 0.06 2.57
CA TYR A 87 13.05 0.80 3.51
C TYR A 87 12.45 2.19 3.78
N GLU A 88 12.91 2.86 4.84
CA GLU A 88 12.61 4.28 5.10
C GLU A 88 13.33 5.17 4.09
N PHE A 89 12.57 6.00 3.36
CA PHE A 89 13.12 6.95 2.40
C PHE A 89 13.92 8.06 3.08
N ASN A 90 15.00 8.47 2.44
CA ASN A 90 15.79 9.63 2.85
C ASN A 90 15.09 10.92 2.39
N ASN A 91 14.67 11.76 3.33
CA ASN A 91 13.93 12.99 3.05
C ASN A 91 14.77 14.10 2.38
N GLN A 92 16.10 13.94 2.31
CA GLN A 92 16.99 14.87 1.61
C GLN A 92 17.03 14.62 0.09
N ASN A 93 16.56 13.46 -0.36
CA ASN A 93 16.58 13.06 -1.77
C ASN A 93 15.18 12.92 -2.32
N SER A 94 14.99 13.38 -3.55
CA SER A 94 13.70 13.22 -4.23
C SER A 94 13.41 11.77 -4.60
N ILE A 95 12.14 11.37 -4.44
CA ILE A 95 11.62 10.10 -4.94
C ILE A 95 10.90 10.40 -6.26
N ILE A 96 11.35 9.78 -7.36
CA ILE A 96 10.90 10.12 -8.72
C ILE A 96 10.41 8.87 -9.45
N ALA A 97 9.20 8.94 -9.99
CA ALA A 97 8.74 8.01 -11.01
C ALA A 97 9.07 8.53 -12.40
N THR A 98 9.61 7.67 -13.25
CA THR A 98 9.93 8.00 -14.65
C THR A 98 9.29 6.98 -15.59
N SER A 99 8.54 7.46 -16.59
CA SER A 99 7.98 6.64 -17.68
C SER A 99 8.14 7.39 -19.00
N GLY A 100 9.01 6.88 -19.86
CA GLY A 100 9.45 7.59 -21.08
C GLY A 100 10.07 8.94 -20.74
N LYS A 101 9.48 10.03 -21.27
CA LYS A 101 9.91 11.42 -20.99
C LYS A 101 9.19 12.03 -19.76
N SER A 102 8.20 11.37 -19.23
CA SER A 102 7.40 11.89 -18.10
C SER A 102 8.07 11.58 -16.77
N LYS A 103 8.10 12.58 -15.88
CA LYS A 103 8.60 12.46 -14.51
C LYS A 103 7.54 12.92 -13.52
N TYR A 104 7.44 12.23 -12.40
CA TYR A 104 6.49 12.49 -11.31
C TYR A 104 7.25 12.41 -10.00
N LYS A 105 7.12 13.46 -9.17
CA LYS A 105 7.75 13.51 -7.85
C LYS A 105 6.77 13.06 -6.80
N PHE A 106 7.24 12.23 -5.87
CA PHE A 106 6.53 11.90 -4.64
C PHE A 106 6.96 12.92 -3.57
N ASP A 107 6.01 13.70 -3.06
CA ASP A 107 6.28 14.84 -2.20
C ASP A 107 6.18 14.52 -0.72
N ILE A 108 5.49 13.45 -0.37
CA ILE A 108 5.26 12.99 0.99
C ILE A 108 5.98 11.65 1.15
N ALA A 109 6.83 11.52 2.18
CA ALA A 109 7.46 10.26 2.54
C ALA A 109 7.35 10.05 4.06
N GLN A 110 6.73 8.94 4.45
CA GLN A 110 6.51 8.58 5.86
C GLN A 110 6.39 7.06 5.99
N GLU A 111 6.93 6.49 7.07
CA GLU A 111 6.79 5.07 7.43
C GLU A 111 7.13 4.11 6.28
N GLY A 112 8.18 4.43 5.51
CA GLY A 112 8.65 3.60 4.39
C GLY A 112 7.80 3.68 3.12
N PHE A 113 6.77 4.54 3.10
CA PHE A 113 5.96 4.81 1.92
C PHE A 113 6.17 6.23 1.41
N ALA A 114 5.85 6.45 0.13
CA ALA A 114 5.82 7.77 -0.47
C ALA A 114 4.58 7.96 -1.34
N TRP A 115 4.03 9.19 -1.33
CA TRP A 115 2.81 9.60 -2.03
C TRP A 115 3.02 10.87 -2.84
N ILE A 116 2.13 11.09 -3.80
CA ILE A 116 2.00 12.34 -4.54
C ILE A 116 0.92 13.18 -3.85
N ALA A 117 1.24 14.43 -3.48
CA ALA A 117 0.28 15.31 -2.80
C ALA A 117 -0.78 15.92 -3.73
N ASP A 118 -0.50 16.02 -5.03
CA ASP A 118 -1.38 16.66 -6.02
C ASP A 118 -2.19 15.61 -6.80
N ASN A 119 -3.48 15.54 -6.55
CA ASN A 119 -4.42 14.64 -7.25
C ASN A 119 -4.42 14.83 -8.78
N LYS A 120 -4.13 16.04 -9.29
CA LYS A 120 -4.03 16.26 -10.74
C LYS A 120 -2.78 15.56 -11.31
N LEU A 121 -1.70 15.57 -10.54
CA LEU A 121 -0.46 14.90 -10.90
C LEU A 121 -0.64 13.37 -10.86
N GLU A 122 -1.34 12.83 -9.84
CA GLU A 122 -1.71 11.42 -9.77
C GLU A 122 -2.52 10.99 -10.99
N ASN A 123 -3.58 11.73 -11.32
CA ASN A 123 -4.40 11.47 -12.50
C ASN A 123 -3.59 11.49 -13.82
N LYS A 124 -2.62 12.39 -13.93
CA LYS A 124 -1.71 12.45 -15.08
C LYS A 124 -0.80 11.23 -15.12
N MET A 125 -0.27 10.79 -13.97
CA MET A 125 0.57 9.61 -13.87
C MET A 125 -0.23 8.34 -14.22
N ILE A 126 -1.46 8.18 -13.72
CA ILE A 126 -2.35 7.06 -14.07
C ILE A 126 -2.59 6.99 -15.58
N LYS A 127 -2.87 8.13 -16.23
CA LYS A 127 -3.03 8.19 -17.70
C LYS A 127 -1.77 7.74 -18.44
N THR A 128 -0.58 8.10 -17.93
CA THR A 128 0.70 7.66 -18.47
C THR A 128 0.90 6.15 -18.25
N MET A 129 0.60 5.65 -17.06
CA MET A 129 0.69 4.22 -16.73
C MET A 129 -0.23 3.36 -17.61
N LYS A 130 -1.45 3.82 -17.91
CA LYS A 130 -2.39 3.11 -18.79
C LYS A 130 -1.91 2.98 -20.23
N LYS A 131 -1.03 3.88 -20.69
CA LYS A 131 -0.49 3.92 -22.07
C LYS A 131 0.94 3.38 -22.17
N GLY A 132 1.63 3.30 -21.05
CA GLY A 132 3.04 2.90 -20.98
C GLY A 132 3.22 1.39 -20.88
N SER A 133 4.46 0.95 -21.07
CA SER A 133 4.86 -0.44 -20.86
C SER A 133 5.68 -0.65 -19.60
N ARG A 134 6.31 0.41 -19.09
CA ARG A 134 7.20 0.39 -17.93
C ARG A 134 7.18 1.72 -17.19
N ILE A 135 7.35 1.66 -15.87
CA ILE A 135 7.64 2.81 -15.02
C ILE A 135 8.79 2.46 -14.06
N MET A 136 9.64 3.42 -13.79
CA MET A 136 10.82 3.27 -12.96
C MET A 136 10.70 4.20 -11.76
N ILE A 137 10.91 3.68 -10.56
CA ILE A 137 10.96 4.45 -9.32
C ILE A 137 12.41 4.56 -8.88
N THR A 138 12.89 5.79 -8.72
CA THR A 138 14.20 6.10 -8.13
C THR A 138 13.97 6.66 -6.73
N GLY A 139 14.60 6.05 -5.74
CA GLY A 139 14.56 6.48 -4.35
C GLY A 139 15.94 6.38 -3.71
N HIS A 140 16.05 6.82 -2.46
CA HIS A 140 17.27 6.74 -1.66
C HIS A 140 16.91 6.26 -0.26
N ASN A 141 17.69 5.34 0.30
CA ASN A 141 17.52 4.87 1.66
C ASN A 141 18.10 5.89 2.68
N GLN A 142 17.93 5.65 3.97
CA GLN A 142 18.42 6.52 5.05
C GLN A 142 19.95 6.76 5.00
N LYS A 143 20.71 5.83 4.42
CA LYS A 143 22.17 5.96 4.23
C LYS A 143 22.52 6.78 2.98
N GLY A 144 21.54 7.26 2.21
CA GLY A 144 21.74 8.00 0.97
C GLY A 144 22.04 7.11 -0.25
N SER A 145 21.99 5.79 -0.11
CA SER A 145 22.18 4.87 -1.24
C SER A 145 20.98 4.90 -2.17
N GLN A 146 21.23 5.13 -3.47
CA GLN A 146 20.20 5.13 -4.49
C GLN A 146 19.68 3.73 -4.77
N THR A 147 18.39 3.62 -4.99
CA THR A 147 17.74 2.41 -5.49
C THR A 147 16.91 2.74 -6.72
N ILE A 148 16.77 1.76 -7.61
CA ILE A 148 15.96 1.87 -8.81
C ILE A 148 15.10 0.60 -8.93
N ASP A 149 13.80 0.79 -8.99
CA ASP A 149 12.80 -0.27 -9.12
C ASP A 149 12.03 -0.12 -10.43
N HIS A 150 12.13 -1.11 -11.31
CA HIS A 150 11.40 -1.14 -12.56
C HIS A 150 10.13 -1.95 -12.43
N TYR A 151 9.00 -1.33 -12.71
CA TYR A 151 7.70 -1.98 -12.74
C TYR A 151 7.21 -2.15 -14.17
N SER A 152 6.73 -3.33 -14.49
CA SER A 152 5.98 -3.56 -15.72
C SER A 152 4.58 -2.94 -15.59
N LEU A 153 4.07 -2.36 -16.66
CA LEU A 153 2.71 -1.83 -16.73
C LEU A 153 1.74 -2.80 -17.44
N LEU A 154 2.21 -4.02 -17.76
CA LEU A 154 1.36 -5.05 -18.33
C LEU A 154 0.30 -5.50 -17.32
N GLY A 155 -0.97 -5.31 -17.67
CA GLY A 155 -2.11 -5.63 -16.82
C GLY A 155 -2.56 -4.49 -15.91
N PHE A 156 -1.82 -3.38 -15.80
CA PHE A 156 -2.15 -2.25 -14.95
C PHE A 156 -3.59 -1.76 -15.16
N THR A 157 -4.00 -1.47 -16.39
CA THR A 157 -5.34 -0.94 -16.68
C THR A 157 -6.46 -1.88 -16.20
N LYS A 158 -6.29 -3.19 -16.35
CA LYS A 158 -7.29 -4.18 -15.88
C LYS A 158 -7.34 -4.22 -14.35
N ALA A 159 -6.18 -4.27 -13.68
CA ALA A 159 -6.09 -4.28 -12.23
C ALA A 159 -6.66 -2.99 -11.62
N TYR A 160 -6.30 -1.82 -12.17
CA TYR A 160 -6.83 -0.52 -11.78
C TYR A 160 -8.37 -0.47 -11.89
N ASN A 161 -8.92 -0.89 -13.03
CA ASN A 161 -10.37 -0.87 -13.22
C ASN A 161 -11.08 -1.84 -12.26
N ALA A 162 -10.51 -3.01 -12.00
CA ALA A 162 -11.05 -3.97 -11.03
C ALA A 162 -11.05 -3.39 -9.62
N ALA A 163 -9.96 -2.72 -9.18
CA ALA A 163 -9.89 -2.05 -7.89
C ALA A 163 -10.93 -0.94 -7.77
N LYS A 164 -11.00 -0.06 -8.78
CA LYS A 164 -11.96 1.04 -8.82
C LYS A 164 -13.40 0.56 -8.72
N THR A 165 -13.79 -0.44 -9.53
CA THR A 165 -15.15 -1.00 -9.53
C THR A 165 -15.48 -1.70 -8.21
N SER A 166 -14.49 -2.32 -7.54
CA SER A 166 -14.70 -2.99 -6.25
C SER A 166 -15.00 -2.04 -5.09
N CYS A 167 -14.59 -0.78 -5.22
CA CYS A 167 -14.79 0.30 -4.23
C CYS A 167 -15.77 1.39 -4.70
N SER A 168 -16.47 1.17 -5.82
CA SER A 168 -17.55 2.07 -6.31
C SER A 168 -18.85 1.78 -5.61
#